data_f287adbe5ff6585bb8cc342f81a33aca
#
_entry.id   f287adbe5ff6585bb8cc342f81a33aca
#
_cell.length_a   1.000
_cell.length_b   1.000
_cell.length_c   1.000
_cell.angle_alpha   90.00
_cell.angle_beta   90.00
_cell.angle_gamma   90.00
#
_symmetry.space_group_name_H-M   'P 1'
#
loop_
_entity.id
_entity.type
_entity.pdbx_description
1 polymer ?
#
loop_
_entity_poly.entity_id
_entity_poly.type
_entity_poly.pdbx_seq_one_letter_code
_entity_poly.pdbx_strand_id
1 'polypeptide(L)'
;QTWKKVIRVISHELNNSLAPIASLAHSGAELVRRGRHERLGEVFSTIEDRARHLEGFIRGYARFAKLPQPQLQPIAWPEFLGRLQRQIGFVLESADEGLHARVDVAQMEQALLNLLKNAHEAGADANPPSDEVRVRLLRLPGWTRLEVLDRGPGMNEAVLQNALLPFYSTKRNGTGLGLALAREIVEAHGGRLSLQNRTDGGLCVAVMLPEAP
;
A
#
# COMPACT_ATOMS: atom_id res chain seq x y z
N GLN A 1 -6.53 3.17 21.83
CA GLN A 1 -5.06 2.89 21.79
C GLN A 1 -4.44 3.11 20.41
N THR A 2 -5.14 2.89 19.33
CA THR A 2 -4.65 3.01 17.94
C THR A 2 -4.28 4.45 17.58
N TRP A 3 -5.08 5.45 17.92
CA TRP A 3 -4.83 6.87 17.64
C TRP A 3 -3.56 7.42 18.28
N LYS A 4 -3.21 7.01 19.49
CA LYS A 4 -1.94 7.43 20.14
C LYS A 4 -0.72 6.90 19.39
N LYS A 5 -0.80 5.67 18.83
CA LYS A 5 0.26 5.12 17.98
C LYS A 5 0.39 5.91 16.68
N VAL A 6 -0.73 6.22 16.02
CA VAL A 6 -0.77 7.01 14.78
C VAL A 6 -0.15 8.39 14.98
N ILE A 7 -0.56 9.14 16.02
CA ILE A 7 0.00 10.46 16.33
C ILE A 7 1.52 10.38 16.57
N ARG A 8 1.98 9.35 17.32
CA ARG A 8 3.41 9.17 17.57
C ARG A 8 4.20 8.94 16.29
N VAL A 9 3.68 8.12 15.37
CA VAL A 9 4.34 7.85 14.10
C VAL A 9 4.35 9.10 13.21
N ILE A 10 3.24 9.84 13.13
CA ILE A 10 3.19 11.11 12.40
C ILE A 10 4.24 12.08 12.93
N SER A 11 4.29 12.28 14.25
CA SER A 11 5.28 13.16 14.88
C SER A 11 6.71 12.72 14.59
N HIS A 12 6.96 11.41 14.60
CA HIS A 12 8.27 10.83 14.29
C HIS A 12 8.67 11.08 12.84
N GLU A 13 7.78 10.80 11.87
CA GLU A 13 8.05 11.02 10.45
C GLU A 13 8.21 12.50 10.08
N LEU A 14 7.39 13.38 10.67
CA LEU A 14 7.56 14.83 10.54
C LEU A 14 8.95 15.27 11.03
N ASN A 15 9.35 14.85 12.22
CA ASN A 15 10.65 15.21 12.77
C ASN A 15 11.81 14.62 11.97
N ASN A 16 11.69 13.36 11.49
CA ASN A 16 12.71 12.69 10.69
C ASN A 16 12.90 13.34 9.30
N SER A 17 11.90 14.04 8.79
CA SER A 17 11.98 14.76 7.52
C SER A 17 12.35 16.23 7.70
N LEU A 18 11.74 16.92 8.65
CA LEU A 18 11.94 18.38 8.86
C LEU A 18 13.30 18.71 9.47
N ALA A 19 13.77 17.92 10.45
CA ALA A 19 15.08 18.21 11.08
C ALA A 19 16.25 18.10 10.10
N PRO A 20 16.37 17.08 9.24
CA PRO A 20 17.40 17.05 8.20
C PRO A 20 17.26 18.17 7.17
N ILE A 21 16.03 18.54 6.76
CA ILE A 21 15.80 19.66 5.84
C ILE A 21 16.35 20.96 6.46
N ALA A 22 16.01 21.26 7.70
CA ALA A 22 16.48 22.45 8.40
C ALA A 22 18.02 22.46 8.54
N SER A 23 18.63 21.31 8.91
CA SER A 23 20.09 21.16 9.02
C SER A 23 20.79 21.36 7.67
N LEU A 24 20.26 20.77 6.60
CA LEU A 24 20.81 20.91 5.25
C LEU A 24 20.66 22.35 4.73
N ALA A 25 19.53 23.01 4.99
CA ALA A 25 19.34 24.41 4.62
C ALA A 25 20.34 25.31 5.36
N HIS A 26 20.59 25.08 6.66
CA HIS A 26 21.61 25.80 7.42
C HIS A 26 23.03 25.55 6.84
N SER A 27 23.37 24.30 6.54
CA SER A 27 24.66 23.94 5.92
C SER A 27 24.82 24.59 4.54
N GLY A 28 23.77 24.63 3.73
CA GLY A 28 23.76 25.31 2.44
C GLY A 28 24.02 26.81 2.57
N ALA A 29 23.37 27.49 3.54
CA ALA A 29 23.60 28.90 3.81
C ALA A 29 25.05 29.18 4.25
N GLU A 30 25.66 28.26 5.03
CA GLU A 30 27.06 28.35 5.44
C GLU A 30 28.02 28.17 4.25
N LEU A 31 27.73 27.20 3.35
CA LEU A 31 28.50 27.01 2.11
C LEU A 31 28.47 28.27 1.23
N VAL A 32 27.32 28.92 1.10
CA VAL A 32 27.20 30.21 0.36
C VAL A 32 28.07 31.31 1.01
N ARG A 33 27.99 31.47 2.33
CA ARG A 33 28.82 32.47 3.06
C ARG A 33 30.32 32.26 2.89
N ARG A 34 30.74 31.00 2.74
CA ARG A 34 32.15 30.61 2.54
C ARG A 34 32.57 30.56 1.07
N GLY A 35 31.70 30.91 0.14
CA GLY A 35 31.99 30.84 -1.29
C GLY A 35 32.16 29.42 -1.86
N ARG A 36 31.71 28.37 -1.15
CA ARG A 36 31.81 26.98 -1.57
C ARG A 36 30.55 26.50 -2.24
N HIS A 37 30.38 26.83 -3.52
CA HIS A 37 29.14 26.53 -4.25
C HIS A 37 29.05 25.14 -4.86
N GLU A 38 30.19 24.41 -4.94
CA GLU A 38 30.26 23.11 -5.64
C GLU A 38 29.35 22.04 -5.05
N ARG A 39 29.05 22.13 -3.75
CA ARG A 39 28.19 21.16 -3.04
C ARG A 39 26.73 21.60 -2.85
N LEU A 40 26.36 22.78 -3.32
CA LEU A 40 24.98 23.27 -3.16
C LEU A 40 23.97 22.44 -3.92
N GLY A 41 24.33 21.94 -5.11
CA GLY A 41 23.47 21.05 -5.88
C GLY A 41 23.09 19.79 -5.11
N GLU A 42 24.05 19.15 -4.46
CA GLU A 42 23.84 17.95 -3.62
C GLU A 42 22.93 18.24 -2.41
N VAL A 43 23.18 19.40 -1.75
CA VAL A 43 22.38 19.83 -0.60
C VAL A 43 20.94 20.08 -1.01
N PHE A 44 20.69 20.81 -2.11
CA PHE A 44 19.34 21.11 -2.57
C PHE A 44 18.61 19.88 -3.08
N SER A 45 19.30 18.96 -3.81
CA SER A 45 18.71 17.70 -4.24
C SER A 45 18.26 16.87 -3.04
N THR A 46 19.07 16.80 -1.98
CA THR A 46 18.70 16.05 -0.77
C THR A 46 17.51 16.70 -0.04
N ILE A 47 17.45 18.03 0.01
CA ILE A 47 16.30 18.75 0.58
C ILE A 47 15.04 18.45 -0.23
N GLU A 48 15.11 18.49 -1.55
CA GLU A 48 14.00 18.22 -2.45
C GLU A 48 13.47 16.80 -2.27
N ASP A 49 14.34 15.81 -2.20
CA ASP A 49 13.96 14.41 -1.98
C ASP A 49 13.25 14.20 -0.63
N ARG A 50 13.74 14.87 0.42
CA ARG A 50 13.12 14.84 1.74
C ARG A 50 11.76 15.53 1.77
N ALA A 51 11.63 16.66 1.07
CA ALA A 51 10.37 17.39 0.95
C ALA A 51 9.32 16.58 0.18
N ARG A 52 9.70 15.92 -0.95
CA ARG A 52 8.82 15.03 -1.71
C ARG A 52 8.37 13.83 -0.89
N HIS A 53 9.28 13.24 -0.12
CA HIS A 53 8.92 12.13 0.78
C HIS A 53 7.87 12.55 1.80
N LEU A 54 8.06 13.71 2.44
CA LEU A 54 7.13 14.27 3.40
C LEU A 54 5.77 14.61 2.78
N GLU A 55 5.76 15.19 1.57
CA GLU A 55 4.53 15.46 0.82
C GLU A 55 3.75 14.17 0.53
N GLY A 56 4.42 13.12 0.07
CA GLY A 56 3.83 11.79 -0.16
C GLY A 56 3.23 11.20 1.12
N PHE A 57 3.92 11.34 2.24
CA PHE A 57 3.45 10.92 3.55
C PHE A 57 2.17 11.66 3.98
N ILE A 58 2.16 13.00 3.88
CA ILE A 58 0.99 13.83 4.24
C ILE A 58 -0.21 13.51 3.34
N ARG A 59 -0.01 13.36 2.03
CA ARG A 59 -1.09 12.97 1.10
C ARG A 59 -1.67 11.59 1.43
N GLY A 60 -0.80 10.62 1.74
CA GLY A 60 -1.22 9.29 2.17
C GLY A 60 -2.04 9.33 3.45
N TYR A 61 -1.59 10.10 4.44
CA TYR A 61 -2.32 10.31 5.68
C TYR A 61 -3.68 10.97 5.47
N ALA A 62 -3.77 12.00 4.65
CA ALA A 62 -5.03 12.69 4.38
C ALA A 62 -6.08 11.76 3.74
N ARG A 63 -5.65 10.86 2.85
CA ARG A 63 -6.52 9.82 2.26
C ARG A 63 -6.98 8.80 3.31
N PHE A 64 -6.06 8.35 4.15
CA PHE A 64 -6.36 7.41 5.23
C PHE A 64 -7.32 8.02 6.26
N ALA A 65 -7.08 9.28 6.69
CA ALA A 65 -7.86 9.94 7.73
C ALA A 65 -9.27 10.40 7.28
N LYS A 66 -9.48 10.53 5.96
CA LYS A 66 -10.72 11.03 5.36
C LYS A 66 -11.37 10.05 4.39
N LEU A 67 -11.24 8.73 4.66
CA LEU A 67 -11.93 7.76 3.82
C LEU A 67 -13.45 8.02 3.91
N PRO A 68 -14.11 8.43 2.81
CA PRO A 68 -15.54 8.68 2.82
C PRO A 68 -16.31 7.37 2.97
N GLN A 69 -17.56 7.43 3.40
CA GLN A 69 -18.41 6.25 3.40
C GLN A 69 -18.56 5.71 1.97
N PRO A 70 -18.46 4.39 1.76
CA PRO A 70 -18.50 3.80 0.43
C PRO A 70 -19.88 3.96 -0.21
N GLN A 71 -19.90 4.38 -1.47
CA GLN A 71 -21.09 4.44 -2.31
C GLN A 71 -21.22 3.11 -3.07
N LEU A 72 -21.92 2.16 -2.44
CA LEU A 72 -22.01 0.79 -2.95
C LEU A 72 -22.84 0.71 -4.23
N GLN A 73 -22.26 0.21 -5.30
CA GLN A 73 -22.89 -0.09 -6.57
C GLN A 73 -22.60 -1.53 -7.01
N PRO A 74 -23.50 -2.17 -7.77
CA PRO A 74 -23.26 -3.53 -8.23
C PRO A 74 -22.13 -3.58 -9.25
N ILE A 75 -21.27 -4.57 -9.12
CA ILE A 75 -20.20 -4.88 -10.09
C ILE A 75 -20.22 -6.36 -10.44
N ALA A 76 -19.76 -6.69 -11.66
CA ALA A 76 -19.31 -8.02 -12.03
C ALA A 76 -17.79 -8.10 -11.81
N TRP A 77 -17.33 -9.01 -10.97
CA TRP A 77 -15.92 -9.14 -10.65
C TRP A 77 -15.02 -9.37 -11.87
N PRO A 78 -15.39 -10.24 -12.84
CA PRO A 78 -14.54 -10.46 -14.02
C PRO A 78 -14.31 -9.19 -14.82
N GLU A 79 -15.36 -8.38 -15.03
CA GLU A 79 -15.25 -7.10 -15.73
C GLU A 79 -14.40 -6.09 -14.96
N PHE A 80 -14.62 -5.98 -13.65
CA PHE A 80 -13.86 -5.09 -12.77
C PHE A 80 -12.37 -5.44 -12.76
N LEU A 81 -12.04 -6.73 -12.56
CA LEU A 81 -10.66 -7.21 -12.56
C LEU A 81 -10.01 -7.09 -13.95
N GLY A 82 -10.75 -7.30 -15.04
CA GLY A 82 -10.26 -7.11 -16.39
C GLY A 82 -9.88 -5.64 -16.69
N ARG A 83 -10.60 -4.66 -16.11
CA ARG A 83 -10.20 -3.24 -16.20
C ARG A 83 -8.93 -2.98 -15.41
N LEU A 84 -8.81 -3.55 -14.20
CA LEU A 84 -7.66 -3.38 -13.35
C LEU A 84 -6.40 -4.03 -13.95
N GLN A 85 -6.54 -5.19 -14.60
CA GLN A 85 -5.46 -5.91 -15.28
C GLN A 85 -4.82 -5.09 -16.41
N ARG A 86 -5.57 -4.18 -17.05
CA ARG A 86 -5.02 -3.25 -18.06
C ARG A 86 -4.18 -2.12 -17.46
N GLN A 87 -4.34 -1.83 -16.18
CA GLN A 87 -3.56 -0.79 -15.47
C GLN A 87 -2.28 -1.36 -14.85
N ILE A 88 -2.38 -2.58 -14.31
CA ILE A 88 -1.28 -3.27 -13.66
C ILE A 88 -1.37 -4.77 -13.98
N GLY A 89 -0.30 -5.34 -14.51
CA GLY A 89 -0.29 -6.72 -14.97
C GLY A 89 -0.45 -7.72 -13.84
N PHE A 90 -1.29 -8.73 -14.02
CA PHE A 90 -1.39 -9.93 -13.17
C PHE A 90 -2.05 -11.06 -13.94
N VAL A 91 -1.87 -12.28 -13.47
CA VAL A 91 -2.56 -13.46 -13.99
C VAL A 91 -3.87 -13.62 -13.22
N LEU A 92 -5.01 -13.59 -13.92
CA LEU A 92 -6.32 -13.82 -13.30
C LEU A 92 -6.64 -15.31 -13.33
N GLU A 93 -6.81 -15.88 -12.14
CA GLU A 93 -7.34 -17.22 -11.92
C GLU A 93 -8.76 -17.08 -11.36
N SER A 94 -9.78 -17.23 -12.21
CA SER A 94 -11.18 -17.18 -11.79
C SER A 94 -11.84 -18.52 -12.05
N ALA A 95 -12.57 -19.00 -11.06
CA ALA A 95 -13.36 -20.21 -11.19
C ALA A 95 -14.84 -19.95 -11.55
N ASP A 96 -15.31 -18.70 -11.47
CA ASP A 96 -16.73 -18.36 -11.60
C ASP A 96 -16.92 -17.00 -12.28
N GLU A 97 -17.45 -17.03 -13.51
CA GLU A 97 -17.72 -15.84 -14.31
C GLU A 97 -18.93 -15.04 -13.80
N GLY A 98 -19.79 -15.64 -12.96
CA GLY A 98 -21.02 -15.04 -12.44
C GLY A 98 -20.86 -14.35 -11.08
N LEU A 99 -19.64 -14.08 -10.60
CA LEU A 99 -19.43 -13.43 -9.30
C LEU A 99 -19.71 -11.93 -9.36
N HIS A 100 -20.63 -11.48 -8.51
CA HIS A 100 -21.04 -10.10 -8.35
C HIS A 100 -20.81 -9.64 -6.91
N ALA A 101 -20.63 -8.33 -6.72
CA ALA A 101 -20.55 -7.70 -5.41
C ALA A 101 -21.18 -6.31 -5.47
N ARG A 102 -21.42 -5.73 -4.28
CA ARG A 102 -21.74 -4.31 -4.15
C ARG A 102 -20.57 -3.60 -3.49
N VAL A 103 -19.89 -2.73 -4.25
CA VAL A 103 -18.72 -2.01 -3.79
C VAL A 103 -18.72 -0.57 -4.26
N ASP A 104 -17.99 0.29 -3.56
CA ASP A 104 -17.55 1.56 -4.12
C ASP A 104 -16.38 1.27 -5.08
N VAL A 105 -16.61 1.50 -6.37
CA VAL A 105 -15.66 1.14 -7.43
C VAL A 105 -14.32 1.83 -7.26
N ALA A 106 -14.32 3.12 -6.92
CA ALA A 106 -13.09 3.90 -6.80
C ALA A 106 -12.27 3.47 -5.57
N GLN A 107 -12.94 3.22 -4.44
CA GLN A 107 -12.28 2.73 -3.23
C GLN A 107 -11.75 1.31 -3.43
N MET A 108 -12.54 0.41 -4.01
CA MET A 108 -12.11 -0.98 -4.24
C MET A 108 -10.95 -1.05 -5.24
N GLU A 109 -10.98 -0.25 -6.30
CA GLU A 109 -9.85 -0.12 -7.24
C GLU A 109 -8.60 0.35 -6.51
N GLN A 110 -8.70 1.35 -5.65
CA GLN A 110 -7.58 1.84 -4.85
C GLN A 110 -7.03 0.76 -3.91
N ALA A 111 -7.90 0.01 -3.23
CA ALA A 111 -7.49 -1.08 -2.36
C ALA A 111 -6.70 -2.14 -3.13
N LEU A 112 -7.26 -2.62 -4.25
CA LEU A 112 -6.60 -3.67 -5.05
C LEU A 112 -5.31 -3.18 -5.71
N LEU A 113 -5.25 -1.92 -6.19
CA LEU A 113 -4.01 -1.35 -6.71
C LEU A 113 -2.91 -1.30 -5.65
N ASN A 114 -3.24 -0.99 -4.40
CA ASN A 114 -2.27 -1.02 -3.30
C ASN A 114 -1.75 -2.44 -3.05
N LEU A 115 -2.63 -3.45 -3.06
CA LEU A 115 -2.24 -4.84 -2.88
C LEU A 115 -1.37 -5.34 -4.03
N LEU A 116 -1.76 -5.05 -5.28
CA LEU A 116 -1.04 -5.47 -6.48
C LEU A 116 0.35 -4.81 -6.58
N LYS A 117 0.46 -3.51 -6.29
CA LYS A 117 1.75 -2.82 -6.22
C LYS A 117 2.68 -3.45 -5.18
N ASN A 118 2.16 -3.74 -3.99
CA ASN A 118 2.95 -4.40 -2.95
C ASN A 118 3.42 -5.79 -3.40
N ALA A 119 2.58 -6.54 -4.11
CA ALA A 119 2.91 -7.85 -4.63
C ALA A 119 4.02 -7.79 -5.70
N HIS A 120 3.96 -6.83 -6.64
CA HIS A 120 5.02 -6.62 -7.64
C HIS A 120 6.33 -6.20 -6.99
N GLU A 121 6.29 -5.27 -6.04
CA GLU A 121 7.49 -4.85 -5.30
C GLU A 121 8.11 -6.01 -4.52
N ALA A 122 7.29 -6.85 -3.87
CA ALA A 122 7.78 -8.04 -3.17
C ALA A 122 8.41 -9.06 -4.13
N GLY A 123 7.84 -9.24 -5.33
CA GLY A 123 8.39 -10.11 -6.36
C GLY A 123 9.73 -9.60 -6.90
N ALA A 124 9.90 -8.29 -7.07
CA ALA A 124 11.17 -7.69 -7.47
C ALA A 124 12.28 -7.91 -6.43
N ASP A 125 11.92 -7.97 -5.14
CA ASP A 125 12.86 -8.23 -4.03
C ASP A 125 13.15 -9.74 -3.83
N ALA A 126 12.53 -10.63 -4.60
CA ALA A 126 12.74 -12.08 -4.53
C ALA A 126 14.10 -12.49 -5.13
N ASN A 127 14.57 -13.68 -4.78
CA ASN A 127 15.80 -14.25 -5.35
C ASN A 127 15.53 -15.68 -5.88
N PRO A 128 15.46 -15.92 -7.22
CA PRO A 128 15.54 -14.89 -8.28
C PRO A 128 14.31 -13.96 -8.29
N PRO A 129 14.44 -12.73 -8.83
CA PRO A 129 13.31 -11.81 -8.98
C PRO A 129 12.18 -12.42 -9.83
N SER A 130 10.94 -12.11 -9.46
CA SER A 130 9.75 -12.57 -10.17
C SER A 130 8.76 -11.43 -10.31
N ASP A 131 8.21 -11.25 -11.50
CA ASP A 131 7.13 -10.32 -11.80
C ASP A 131 5.75 -10.99 -11.78
N GLU A 132 5.70 -12.29 -11.46
CA GLU A 132 4.48 -13.07 -11.46
C GLU A 132 3.61 -12.75 -10.25
N VAL A 133 2.58 -11.94 -10.49
CA VAL A 133 1.50 -11.69 -9.53
C VAL A 133 0.24 -12.38 -10.04
N ARG A 134 -0.42 -13.13 -9.17
CA ARG A 134 -1.69 -13.82 -9.48
C ARG A 134 -2.82 -13.27 -8.64
N VAL A 135 -3.99 -13.14 -9.27
CA VAL A 135 -5.25 -12.83 -8.58
C VAL A 135 -6.17 -14.03 -8.73
N ARG A 136 -6.63 -14.56 -7.61
CA ARG A 136 -7.58 -15.66 -7.57
C ARG A 136 -8.90 -15.18 -7.01
N LEU A 137 -10.00 -15.52 -7.69
CA LEU A 137 -11.35 -15.18 -7.28
C LEU A 137 -12.13 -16.47 -6.98
N LEU A 138 -12.65 -16.58 -5.77
CA LEU A 138 -13.32 -17.77 -5.25
C LEU A 138 -14.68 -17.39 -4.66
N ARG A 139 -15.71 -18.21 -4.94
CA ARG A 139 -16.99 -18.13 -4.27
C ARG A 139 -16.94 -19.00 -3.00
N LEU A 140 -17.38 -18.44 -1.89
CA LEU A 140 -17.62 -19.13 -0.64
C LEU A 140 -19.06 -18.88 -0.19
N PRO A 141 -19.66 -19.73 0.66
CA PRO A 141 -21.02 -19.50 1.13
C PRO A 141 -21.21 -18.12 1.75
N GLY A 142 -21.96 -17.23 1.09
CA GLY A 142 -22.23 -15.85 1.51
C GLY A 142 -21.05 -14.87 1.35
N TRP A 143 -19.93 -15.27 0.75
CA TRP A 143 -18.73 -14.46 0.60
C TRP A 143 -18.06 -14.65 -0.76
N THR A 144 -17.51 -13.57 -1.26
CA THR A 144 -16.50 -13.61 -2.32
C THR A 144 -15.12 -13.47 -1.69
N ARG A 145 -14.20 -14.37 -2.03
CA ARG A 145 -12.80 -14.32 -1.63
C ARG A 145 -11.92 -13.96 -2.82
N LEU A 146 -11.21 -12.86 -2.72
CA LEU A 146 -10.20 -12.44 -3.69
C LEU A 146 -8.82 -12.57 -3.04
N GLU A 147 -7.91 -13.26 -3.69
CA GLU A 147 -6.53 -13.46 -3.23
C GLU A 147 -5.56 -12.79 -4.19
N VAL A 148 -4.66 -11.97 -3.66
CA VAL A 148 -3.48 -11.47 -4.37
C VAL A 148 -2.29 -12.29 -3.90
N LEU A 149 -1.63 -12.96 -4.83
CA LEU A 149 -0.56 -13.92 -4.59
C LEU A 149 0.72 -13.42 -5.25
N ASP A 150 1.78 -13.24 -4.46
CA ASP A 150 3.10 -12.89 -4.97
C ASP A 150 4.11 -14.05 -4.85
N ARG A 151 5.31 -13.84 -5.39
CA ARG A 151 6.47 -14.72 -5.33
C ARG A 151 7.63 -14.09 -4.53
N GLY A 152 7.33 -13.12 -3.69
CA GLY A 152 8.31 -12.46 -2.84
C GLY A 152 8.87 -13.35 -1.72
N PRO A 153 9.70 -12.79 -0.85
CA PRO A 153 10.28 -13.52 0.29
C PRO A 153 9.26 -13.85 1.39
N GLY A 154 8.02 -13.35 1.28
CA GLY A 154 7.04 -13.44 2.36
C GLY A 154 7.35 -12.46 3.50
N MET A 155 6.74 -12.70 4.67
CA MET A 155 6.90 -11.87 5.86
C MET A 155 7.22 -12.75 7.07
N ASN A 156 8.16 -12.33 7.91
CA ASN A 156 8.36 -12.99 9.19
C ASN A 156 7.18 -12.71 10.14
N GLU A 157 7.08 -13.44 11.23
CA GLU A 157 5.95 -13.37 12.15
C GLU A 157 5.74 -11.96 12.73
N ALA A 158 6.83 -11.27 13.11
CA ALA A 158 6.75 -9.92 13.65
C ALA A 158 6.24 -8.91 12.60
N VAL A 159 6.59 -9.07 11.33
CA VAL A 159 6.09 -8.26 10.23
C VAL A 159 4.62 -8.58 9.96
N LEU A 160 4.22 -9.86 9.88
CA LEU A 160 2.82 -10.26 9.66
C LEU A 160 1.87 -9.67 10.69
N GLN A 161 2.27 -9.68 11.98
CA GLN A 161 1.46 -9.14 13.07
C GLN A 161 1.25 -7.62 12.98
N ASN A 162 2.14 -6.90 12.32
CA ASN A 162 2.13 -5.44 12.27
C ASN A 162 1.87 -4.86 10.88
N ALA A 163 1.95 -5.66 9.82
CA ALA A 163 1.89 -5.18 8.43
C ALA A 163 0.60 -4.41 8.07
N LEU A 164 -0.49 -4.66 8.78
CA LEU A 164 -1.76 -3.96 8.62
C LEU A 164 -1.90 -2.72 9.51
N LEU A 165 -0.90 -2.43 10.36
CA LEU A 165 -0.90 -1.19 11.14
C LEU A 165 -0.53 0.00 10.25
N PRO A 166 -1.22 1.14 10.37
CA PRO A 166 -0.85 2.34 9.65
C PRO A 166 0.60 2.74 9.94
N PHE A 167 1.32 3.17 8.90
CA PHE A 167 2.72 3.62 8.96
C PHE A 167 3.75 2.53 9.33
N TYR A 168 3.36 1.29 9.37
CA TYR A 168 4.30 0.19 9.51
C TYR A 168 4.83 -0.21 8.12
N SER A 169 6.13 -0.08 7.92
CA SER A 169 6.81 -0.48 6.69
C SER A 169 8.22 -1.00 6.99
N THR A 170 8.62 -2.06 6.33
CA THR A 170 10.00 -2.55 6.30
C THR A 170 10.80 -1.96 5.15
N LYS A 171 10.15 -1.25 4.22
CA LYS A 171 10.76 -0.64 3.05
C LYS A 171 11.31 0.75 3.39
N ARG A 172 12.53 1.06 2.92
CA ARG A 172 13.22 2.34 3.18
C ARG A 172 12.43 3.58 2.76
N ASN A 173 11.66 3.48 1.67
CA ASN A 173 10.85 4.59 1.12
C ASN A 173 9.34 4.31 1.19
N GLY A 174 8.92 3.28 1.93
CA GLY A 174 7.52 2.90 2.06
C GLY A 174 6.79 3.76 3.08
N THR A 175 5.64 4.31 2.72
CA THR A 175 4.79 5.09 3.64
C THR A 175 4.13 4.24 4.72
N GLY A 176 4.08 2.91 4.55
CA GLY A 176 3.37 1.99 5.47
C GLY A 176 1.84 2.18 5.49
N LEU A 177 1.28 2.87 4.50
CA LEU A 177 -0.16 3.17 4.43
C LEU A 177 -0.92 2.28 3.45
N GLY A 178 -0.25 1.66 2.48
CA GLY A 178 -0.94 0.92 1.41
C GLY A 178 -1.80 -0.24 1.92
N LEU A 179 -1.23 -1.14 2.73
CA LEU A 179 -1.96 -2.27 3.31
C LEU A 179 -3.00 -1.83 4.33
N ALA A 180 -2.69 -0.82 5.16
CA ALA A 180 -3.62 -0.28 6.14
C ALA A 180 -4.84 0.36 5.45
N LEU A 181 -4.62 1.13 4.37
CA LEU A 181 -5.71 1.73 3.60
C LEU A 181 -6.56 0.67 2.89
N ALA A 182 -5.94 -0.35 2.32
CA ALA A 182 -6.66 -1.46 1.72
C ALA A 182 -7.54 -2.17 2.76
N ARG A 183 -7.03 -2.39 3.97
CA ARG A 183 -7.81 -2.96 5.08
C ARG A 183 -9.01 -2.08 5.45
N GLU A 184 -8.81 -0.78 5.67
CA GLU A 184 -9.88 0.15 6.03
C GLU A 184 -10.99 0.19 4.96
N ILE A 185 -10.59 0.20 3.68
CA ILE A 185 -11.55 0.13 2.57
C ILE A 185 -12.35 -1.17 2.62
N VAL A 186 -11.69 -2.31 2.76
CA VAL A 186 -12.34 -3.62 2.81
C VAL A 186 -13.30 -3.72 4.01
N GLU A 187 -12.87 -3.25 5.17
CA GLU A 187 -13.70 -3.22 6.39
C GLU A 187 -14.90 -2.28 6.25
N ALA A 188 -14.73 -1.12 5.58
CA ALA A 188 -15.84 -0.20 5.27
C ALA A 188 -16.89 -0.83 4.34
N HIS A 189 -16.51 -1.85 3.56
CA HIS A 189 -17.41 -2.64 2.71
C HIS A 189 -18.00 -3.88 3.43
N GLY A 190 -17.84 -3.97 4.76
CA GLY A 190 -18.29 -5.12 5.55
C GLY A 190 -17.41 -6.37 5.37
N GLY A 191 -16.25 -6.21 4.77
CA GLY A 191 -15.31 -7.30 4.48
C GLY A 191 -14.23 -7.49 5.53
N ARG A 192 -13.27 -8.36 5.20
CA ARG A 192 -12.06 -8.63 6.01
C ARG A 192 -10.86 -8.81 5.12
N LEU A 193 -9.70 -8.33 5.57
CA LEU A 193 -8.41 -8.51 4.92
C LEU A 193 -7.47 -9.31 5.82
N SER A 194 -6.81 -10.32 5.26
CA SER A 194 -5.85 -11.16 5.98
C SER A 194 -4.59 -11.42 5.16
N LEU A 195 -3.48 -11.67 5.87
CA LEU A 195 -2.17 -11.93 5.30
C LEU A 195 -1.71 -13.33 5.72
N GLN A 196 -1.14 -14.09 4.80
CA GLN A 196 -0.58 -15.42 5.08
C GLN A 196 0.59 -15.70 4.15
N ASN A 197 1.71 -16.21 4.70
CA ASN A 197 2.79 -16.73 3.88
C ASN A 197 2.31 -17.98 3.13
N ARG A 198 2.76 -18.11 1.90
CA ARG A 198 2.48 -19.29 1.06
C ARG A 198 3.51 -20.38 1.37
N THR A 199 3.09 -21.62 1.23
CA THR A 199 3.97 -22.79 1.43
C THR A 199 5.07 -22.91 0.38
N ASP A 200 4.81 -22.41 -0.82
CA ASP A 200 5.71 -22.41 -1.99
C ASP A 200 6.45 -21.09 -2.18
N GLY A 201 6.51 -20.26 -1.14
CA GLY A 201 7.13 -18.94 -1.14
C GLY A 201 6.19 -17.81 -1.57
N GLY A 202 6.43 -16.61 -1.04
CA GLY A 202 5.61 -15.43 -1.26
C GLY A 202 4.52 -15.24 -0.22
N LEU A 203 3.70 -14.22 -0.43
CA LEU A 203 2.58 -13.85 0.42
C LEU A 203 1.25 -14.04 -0.32
N CYS A 204 0.23 -14.43 0.42
CA CYS A 204 -1.16 -14.38 0.03
C CYS A 204 -1.85 -13.27 0.83
N VAL A 205 -2.39 -12.27 0.14
CA VAL A 205 -3.28 -11.27 0.71
C VAL A 205 -4.69 -11.61 0.31
N ALA A 206 -5.52 -12.01 1.28
CA ALA A 206 -6.90 -12.40 1.03
C ALA A 206 -7.87 -11.31 1.47
N VAL A 207 -8.75 -10.92 0.55
CA VAL A 207 -9.88 -9.99 0.74
C VAL A 207 -11.15 -10.81 0.73
N MET A 208 -11.91 -10.75 1.81
CA MET A 208 -13.24 -11.35 1.94
C MET A 208 -14.28 -10.26 1.89
N LEU A 209 -15.23 -10.34 0.97
CA LEU A 209 -16.36 -9.41 0.85
C LEU A 209 -17.67 -10.18 0.90
N PRO A 210 -18.73 -9.62 1.54
CA PRO A 210 -20.06 -10.23 1.48
C PRO A 210 -20.53 -10.38 0.04
N GLU A 211 -21.12 -11.54 -0.28
CA GLU A 211 -21.79 -11.71 -1.58
C GLU A 211 -22.98 -10.76 -1.65
N ALA A 212 -23.20 -10.14 -2.82
CA ALA A 212 -24.40 -9.36 -3.03
C ALA A 212 -25.63 -10.27 -2.99
N PRO A 213 -26.72 -9.89 -2.31
CA PRO A 213 -27.95 -10.65 -2.29
C PRO A 213 -28.60 -10.73 -3.67
#